data_80e60c95d6a7129088b2c1f920a6f024
#
_entry.id   80e60c95d6a7129088b2c1f920a6f024
#
_cell.length_a   1.000
_cell.length_b   1.000
_cell.length_c   1.000
_cell.angle_alpha   90.00
_cell.angle_beta   90.00
_cell.angle_gamma   90.00
#
_symmetry.space_group_name_H-M   'P 1'
#
loop_
_entity.id
_entity.type
_entity.pdbx_description
1 polymer ?
#
loop_
_entity_poly.entity_id
_entity_poly.type
_entity_poly.pdbx_seq_one_letter_code
_entity_poly.pdbx_strand_id
1 'polypeptide(L)'
;MPEHLLTFVHITDTHIPTDAQTTLTNVDIPPYEGALRLVEVINTLPFTPDFVLHTGDVAYNPEPSAYENPRKILSKIRFPVYYVSGNHDDNRDLQRALLSSDEPMPQLHYTFERNGVQFVIVDSNGPAEPPAGNLTESQLVFLEGICNADDPRPLVIATHHNPIKVGIPWMDEFMGIQNGEAFHQAILPARDRLRGVFFGHVHQDLAIYRDGILYCSTVSSWRQIHAWPGQEETVEDKGAEPGFSVVIISRDQTFIRRHRYKFAGQ
;
A
#
# COMPACT_ATOMS: atom_id res chain seq x y z
N MET A 1 20.79 -20.09 6.56
CA MET A 1 19.63 -19.28 6.11
C MET A 1 20.03 -17.83 6.26
N PRO A 2 19.59 -16.92 5.38
CA PRO A 2 19.85 -15.50 5.57
C PRO A 2 19.28 -15.06 6.92
N GLU A 3 19.95 -14.10 7.58
CA GLU A 3 19.54 -13.58 8.88
C GLU A 3 18.15 -12.92 8.75
N HIS A 4 17.12 -13.55 9.32
CA HIS A 4 15.77 -12.99 9.37
C HIS A 4 15.75 -11.76 10.29
N LEU A 5 15.27 -10.64 9.79
CA LEU A 5 15.15 -9.40 10.57
C LEU A 5 13.71 -9.17 11.03
N LEU A 6 12.75 -9.19 10.10
CA LEU A 6 11.34 -8.97 10.42
C LEU A 6 10.39 -9.62 9.41
N THR A 7 9.12 -9.75 9.82
CA THR A 7 8.00 -10.16 8.95
C THR A 7 6.87 -9.18 9.08
N PHE A 8 6.34 -8.68 7.96
CA PHE A 8 5.13 -7.87 7.96
C PHE A 8 4.08 -8.39 6.98
N VAL A 9 2.83 -8.02 7.24
CA VAL A 9 1.71 -8.28 6.34
C VAL A 9 1.47 -7.01 5.52
N HIS A 10 1.48 -7.10 4.20
CA HIS A 10 1.17 -6.02 3.28
C HIS A 10 -0.27 -6.16 2.80
N ILE A 11 -1.08 -5.16 3.10
CA ILE A 11 -2.48 -5.00 2.70
C ILE A 11 -2.67 -3.66 2.00
N THR A 12 -3.73 -3.53 1.21
CA THR A 12 -4.02 -2.30 0.47
C THR A 12 -5.49 -2.22 0.07
N ASP A 13 -5.94 -1.04 -0.31
CA ASP A 13 -7.18 -0.79 -1.04
C ASP A 13 -8.41 -1.44 -0.37
N THR A 14 -8.55 -1.25 0.93
CA THR A 14 -9.69 -1.78 1.69
C THR A 14 -10.99 -1.05 1.40
N HIS A 15 -10.92 0.22 0.98
CA HIS A 15 -12.06 1.07 0.60
C HIS A 15 -13.25 0.91 1.54
N ILE A 16 -13.02 0.99 2.85
CA ILE A 16 -14.06 0.78 3.85
C ILE A 16 -15.07 1.93 3.77
N PRO A 17 -16.36 1.65 3.47
CA PRO A 17 -17.36 2.70 3.26
C PRO A 17 -17.90 3.24 4.58
N THR A 18 -18.46 4.45 4.54
CA THR A 18 -19.17 5.07 5.66
C THR A 18 -20.46 4.29 5.98
N ASP A 19 -21.21 3.88 4.95
CA ASP A 19 -22.37 2.99 5.12
C ASP A 19 -21.96 1.53 4.95
N ALA A 20 -22.08 0.74 6.01
CA ALA A 20 -21.77 -0.68 6.03
C ALA A 20 -22.61 -1.52 5.03
N GLN A 21 -23.74 -0.99 4.56
CA GLN A 21 -24.61 -1.65 3.58
C GLN A 21 -24.24 -1.32 2.13
N THR A 22 -23.17 -0.55 1.91
CA THR A 22 -22.72 -0.20 0.57
C THR A 22 -22.40 -1.46 -0.23
N THR A 23 -23.09 -1.64 -1.34
CA THR A 23 -22.85 -2.71 -2.33
C THR A 23 -22.65 -2.09 -3.70
N LEU A 24 -21.83 -2.72 -4.51
CA LEU A 24 -21.57 -2.28 -5.89
C LEU A 24 -22.00 -3.38 -6.86
N THR A 25 -22.64 -2.97 -7.94
CA THR A 25 -23.25 -3.91 -8.92
C THR A 25 -22.26 -4.79 -9.68
N ASN A 26 -21.00 -4.39 -9.71
CA ASN A 26 -19.97 -5.04 -10.52
C ASN A 26 -18.93 -5.82 -9.70
N VAL A 27 -19.09 -5.93 -8.39
CA VAL A 27 -18.16 -6.63 -7.51
C VAL A 27 -18.89 -7.67 -6.66
N ASP A 28 -18.21 -8.78 -6.39
CA ASP A 28 -18.79 -9.92 -5.69
C ASP A 28 -18.71 -9.78 -4.16
N ILE A 29 -17.79 -8.97 -3.66
CA ILE A 29 -17.53 -8.80 -2.22
C ILE A 29 -17.85 -7.35 -1.83
N PRO A 30 -18.81 -7.11 -0.92
CA PRO A 30 -19.00 -5.77 -0.37
C PRO A 30 -17.74 -5.29 0.37
N PRO A 31 -17.27 -4.05 0.16
CA PRO A 31 -15.99 -3.61 0.71
C PRO A 31 -15.93 -3.64 2.25
N TYR A 32 -17.04 -3.35 2.93
CA TYR A 32 -17.13 -3.45 4.40
C TYR A 32 -16.89 -4.89 4.89
N GLU A 33 -17.56 -5.85 4.26
CA GLU A 33 -17.44 -7.27 4.61
C GLU A 33 -16.06 -7.82 4.22
N GLY A 34 -15.51 -7.38 3.08
CA GLY A 34 -14.16 -7.71 2.65
C GLY A 34 -13.11 -7.31 3.68
N ALA A 35 -13.23 -6.09 4.23
CA ALA A 35 -12.32 -5.60 5.27
C ALA A 35 -12.49 -6.38 6.60
N LEU A 36 -13.70 -6.72 7.01
CA LEU A 36 -13.94 -7.55 8.20
C LEU A 36 -13.28 -8.92 8.05
N ARG A 37 -13.46 -9.55 6.89
CA ARG A 37 -12.86 -10.87 6.62
C ARG A 37 -11.34 -10.82 6.57
N LEU A 38 -10.76 -9.78 5.97
CA LEU A 38 -9.31 -9.55 5.96
C LEU A 38 -8.76 -9.51 7.39
N VAL A 39 -9.37 -8.71 8.27
CA VAL A 39 -8.96 -8.59 9.68
C VAL A 39 -9.05 -9.94 10.42
N GLU A 40 -10.10 -10.70 10.19
CA GLU A 40 -10.25 -12.04 10.77
C GLU A 40 -9.11 -12.97 10.31
N VAL A 41 -8.82 -13.01 9.00
CA VAL A 41 -7.76 -13.83 8.43
C VAL A 41 -6.39 -13.43 8.98
N ILE A 42 -6.08 -12.13 9.03
CA ILE A 42 -4.82 -11.64 9.60
C ILE A 42 -4.67 -12.05 11.07
N ASN A 43 -5.73 -11.97 11.86
CA ASN A 43 -5.70 -12.32 13.27
C ASN A 43 -5.59 -13.83 13.53
N THR A 44 -5.81 -14.67 12.51
CA THR A 44 -5.72 -16.14 12.60
C THR A 44 -4.47 -16.71 11.91
N LEU A 45 -3.52 -15.86 11.51
CA LEU A 45 -2.28 -16.31 10.93
C LEU A 45 -1.52 -17.28 11.88
N PRO A 46 -0.89 -18.33 11.35
CA PRO A 46 -0.17 -19.33 12.15
C PRO A 46 1.19 -18.83 12.69
N PHE A 47 1.45 -17.54 12.57
CA PHE A 47 2.65 -16.84 13.05
C PHE A 47 2.29 -15.42 13.48
N THR A 48 3.18 -14.77 14.20
CA THR A 48 3.03 -13.38 14.65
C THR A 48 3.85 -12.46 13.74
N PRO A 49 3.22 -11.63 12.88
CA PRO A 49 3.95 -10.59 12.15
C PRO A 49 4.39 -9.48 13.11
N ASP A 50 5.46 -8.78 12.78
CA ASP A 50 5.94 -7.62 13.53
C ASP A 50 4.95 -6.44 13.40
N PHE A 51 4.28 -6.32 12.26
CA PHE A 51 3.26 -5.30 11.98
C PHE A 51 2.48 -5.59 10.69
N VAL A 52 1.49 -4.77 10.41
CA VAL A 52 0.74 -4.69 9.15
C VAL A 52 1.07 -3.37 8.46
N LEU A 53 1.40 -3.39 7.17
CA LEU A 53 1.57 -2.22 6.32
C LEU A 53 0.36 -2.09 5.40
N HIS A 54 -0.41 -1.01 5.56
CA HIS A 54 -1.54 -0.68 4.70
C HIS A 54 -1.12 0.41 3.71
N THR A 55 -1.06 0.09 2.42
CA THR A 55 -0.55 1.00 1.39
C THR A 55 -1.63 1.86 0.72
N GLY A 56 -2.60 2.35 1.49
CA GLY A 56 -3.54 3.39 1.08
C GLY A 56 -4.90 2.89 0.59
N ASP A 57 -5.75 3.85 0.27
CA ASP A 57 -7.17 3.66 -0.02
C ASP A 57 -7.88 2.87 1.10
N VAL A 58 -7.73 3.43 2.31
CA VAL A 58 -8.33 2.88 3.54
C VAL A 58 -9.83 3.12 3.56
N ALA A 59 -10.24 4.37 3.30
CA ALA A 59 -11.64 4.76 3.16
C ALA A 59 -12.11 4.65 1.70
N TYR A 60 -13.44 4.52 1.51
CA TYR A 60 -14.02 4.43 0.18
C TYR A 60 -13.99 5.78 -0.56
N ASN A 61 -14.34 6.85 0.14
CA ASN A 61 -14.28 8.24 -0.36
C ASN A 61 -13.99 9.19 0.80
N PRO A 62 -13.32 10.34 0.55
CA PRO A 62 -13.13 11.38 1.56
C PRO A 62 -14.44 12.13 1.80
N GLU A 63 -15.17 11.75 2.83
CA GLU A 63 -16.43 12.36 3.25
C GLU A 63 -16.50 12.50 4.77
N PRO A 64 -17.39 13.30 5.32
CA PRO A 64 -17.57 13.36 6.76
C PRO A 64 -17.78 11.98 7.37
N SER A 65 -17.11 11.69 8.47
CA SER A 65 -17.16 10.38 9.15
C SER A 65 -16.58 9.19 8.38
N ALA A 66 -15.87 9.44 7.26
CA ALA A 66 -15.29 8.38 6.42
C ALA A 66 -14.44 7.37 7.20
N TYR A 67 -13.81 7.80 8.29
CA TYR A 67 -12.91 6.96 9.08
C TYR A 67 -13.53 6.31 10.32
N GLU A 68 -14.83 6.45 10.58
CA GLU A 68 -15.48 5.78 11.70
C GLU A 68 -15.46 4.24 11.54
N ASN A 69 -15.87 3.74 10.39
CA ASN A 69 -15.81 2.32 10.08
C ASN A 69 -14.39 1.79 9.89
N PRO A 70 -13.48 2.44 9.15
CA PRO A 70 -12.06 2.06 9.11
C PRO A 70 -11.45 1.91 10.50
N ARG A 71 -11.62 2.90 11.39
CA ARG A 71 -11.15 2.82 12.77
C ARG A 71 -11.75 1.64 13.52
N LYS A 72 -13.07 1.45 13.43
CA LYS A 72 -13.79 0.36 14.11
C LYS A 72 -13.32 -1.02 13.64
N ILE A 73 -13.02 -1.19 12.34
CA ILE A 73 -12.62 -2.47 11.76
C ILE A 73 -11.12 -2.70 11.98
N LEU A 74 -10.28 -1.77 11.58
CA LEU A 74 -8.83 -1.96 11.57
C LEU A 74 -8.21 -1.97 12.97
N SER A 75 -8.85 -1.32 13.97
CA SER A 75 -8.42 -1.44 15.37
C SER A 75 -8.58 -2.85 15.96
N LYS A 76 -9.28 -3.77 15.29
CA LYS A 76 -9.36 -5.17 15.67
C LYS A 76 -8.15 -6.00 15.23
N ILE A 77 -7.28 -5.45 14.35
CA ILE A 77 -6.01 -6.08 14.02
C ILE A 77 -5.16 -6.10 15.31
N ARG A 78 -4.65 -7.28 15.67
CA ARG A 78 -3.91 -7.50 16.93
C ARG A 78 -2.46 -7.04 16.88
N PHE A 79 -2.01 -6.55 15.74
CA PHE A 79 -0.64 -6.13 15.46
C PHE A 79 -0.59 -4.62 15.19
N PRO A 80 0.55 -3.94 15.39
CA PRO A 80 0.69 -2.55 14.96
C PRO A 80 0.37 -2.39 13.47
N VAL A 81 -0.30 -1.30 13.09
CA VAL A 81 -0.60 -1.00 11.69
C VAL A 81 0.04 0.33 11.31
N TYR A 82 0.80 0.33 10.23
CA TYR A 82 1.35 1.54 9.61
C TYR A 82 0.59 1.83 8.32
N TYR A 83 0.29 3.10 8.08
CA TYR A 83 -0.59 3.52 7.00
C TYR A 83 0.13 4.42 6.00
N VAL A 84 -0.18 4.23 4.74
CA VAL A 84 0.02 5.18 3.64
C VAL A 84 -1.35 5.77 3.31
N SER A 85 -1.42 7.00 2.85
CA SER A 85 -2.65 7.59 2.32
C SER A 85 -2.76 7.31 0.82
N GLY A 86 -3.96 6.94 0.36
CA GLY A 86 -4.29 6.77 -1.07
C GLY A 86 -5.16 7.89 -1.61
N ASN A 87 -5.52 7.84 -2.90
CA ASN A 87 -6.30 8.89 -3.55
C ASN A 87 -7.78 8.94 -3.12
N HIS A 88 -8.27 7.88 -2.48
CA HIS A 88 -9.58 7.85 -1.83
C HIS A 88 -9.54 8.30 -0.37
N ASP A 89 -8.38 8.66 0.17
CA ASP A 89 -8.20 9.07 1.55
C ASP A 89 -8.09 10.59 1.70
N ASP A 90 -8.63 11.16 2.77
CA ASP A 90 -8.23 12.47 3.26
C ASP A 90 -7.05 12.32 4.23
N ASN A 91 -5.92 12.94 3.89
CA ASN A 91 -4.69 12.85 4.67
C ASN A 91 -4.83 13.24 6.13
N ARG A 92 -5.57 14.30 6.42
CA ARG A 92 -5.68 14.83 7.77
C ARG A 92 -6.62 13.99 8.61
N ASP A 93 -7.73 13.56 8.02
CA ASP A 93 -8.73 12.74 8.72
C ASP A 93 -8.22 11.32 8.97
N LEU A 94 -7.47 10.74 8.01
CA LEU A 94 -6.74 9.50 8.21
C LEU A 94 -5.79 9.60 9.42
N GLN A 95 -4.96 10.65 9.47
CA GLN A 95 -4.00 10.85 10.55
C GLN A 95 -4.68 11.02 11.91
N ARG A 96 -5.78 11.79 11.98
CA ARG A 96 -6.56 11.94 13.22
C ARG A 96 -7.17 10.64 13.68
N ALA A 97 -7.79 9.91 12.76
CA ALA A 97 -8.59 8.73 13.09
C ALA A 97 -7.74 7.49 13.37
N LEU A 98 -6.68 7.26 12.60
CA LEU A 98 -5.92 6.01 12.62
C LEU A 98 -4.53 6.14 13.25
N LEU A 99 -3.93 7.33 13.19
CA LEU A 99 -2.61 7.59 13.79
C LEU A 99 -2.69 8.42 15.09
N SER A 100 -3.90 8.82 15.51
CA SER A 100 -4.12 9.64 16.71
C SER A 100 -3.30 10.93 16.70
N SER A 101 -3.14 11.56 15.54
CA SER A 101 -2.38 12.80 15.40
C SER A 101 -3.25 14.00 15.77
N ASP A 102 -2.81 14.80 16.73
CA ASP A 102 -3.47 16.06 17.09
C ASP A 102 -3.14 17.19 16.08
N GLU A 103 -1.99 17.09 15.42
CA GLU A 103 -1.50 18.05 14.42
C GLU A 103 -1.22 17.36 13.08
N PRO A 104 -2.27 17.00 12.31
CA PRO A 104 -2.10 16.26 11.07
C PRO A 104 -1.46 17.13 9.98
N MET A 105 -0.49 16.56 9.30
CA MET A 105 0.19 17.18 8.16
C MET A 105 -0.68 17.15 6.90
N PRO A 106 -0.54 18.10 5.97
CA PRO A 106 -1.22 18.08 4.68
C PRO A 106 -0.87 16.85 3.82
N GLN A 107 0.38 16.38 3.98
CA GLN A 107 0.90 15.21 3.29
C GLN A 107 1.46 14.24 4.31
N LEU A 108 1.04 12.97 4.24
CA LEU A 108 1.47 11.94 5.17
C LEU A 108 2.79 11.34 4.70
N HIS A 109 3.92 11.87 5.19
CA HIS A 109 5.21 11.22 5.03
C HIS A 109 5.93 11.12 6.36
N TYR A 110 6.50 9.96 6.65
CA TYR A 110 7.22 9.70 7.89
C TYR A 110 8.20 8.53 7.75
N THR A 111 9.06 8.39 8.73
CA THR A 111 9.95 7.25 8.86
C THR A 111 9.70 6.51 10.16
N PHE A 112 9.93 5.22 10.16
CA PHE A 112 10.03 4.43 11.38
C PHE A 112 11.10 3.35 11.23
N GLU A 113 11.50 2.78 12.34
CA GLU A 113 12.44 1.66 12.38
C GLU A 113 11.79 0.45 13.06
N ARG A 114 12.07 -0.72 12.53
CA ARG A 114 11.68 -1.99 13.14
C ARG A 114 12.78 -3.03 12.94
N ASN A 115 13.29 -3.57 14.04
CA ASN A 115 14.32 -4.63 14.04
C ASN A 115 15.53 -4.29 13.15
N GLY A 116 16.01 -3.04 13.17
CA GLY A 116 17.14 -2.58 12.37
C GLY A 116 16.84 -2.35 10.88
N VAL A 117 15.58 -2.40 10.46
CA VAL A 117 15.14 -2.03 9.10
C VAL A 117 14.50 -0.65 9.14
N GLN A 118 14.95 0.24 8.27
CA GLN A 118 14.37 1.57 8.08
C GLN A 118 13.18 1.50 7.13
N PHE A 119 12.06 2.12 7.51
CA PHE A 119 10.87 2.29 6.69
C PHE A 119 10.64 3.75 6.37
N VAL A 120 10.27 4.03 5.13
CA VAL A 120 9.93 5.37 4.64
C VAL A 120 8.55 5.31 4.00
N ILE A 121 7.64 6.06 4.56
CA ILE A 121 6.28 6.22 4.03
C ILE A 121 6.22 7.55 3.29
N VAL A 122 5.71 7.52 2.06
CA VAL A 122 5.64 8.69 1.19
C VAL A 122 4.22 8.79 0.62
N ASP A 123 3.53 9.86 0.98
CA ASP A 123 2.26 10.21 0.37
C ASP A 123 2.46 10.59 -1.10
N SER A 124 1.70 9.97 -1.97
CA SER A 124 1.69 10.25 -3.40
C SER A 124 0.46 11.01 -3.88
N ASN A 125 -0.37 11.54 -2.97
CA ASN A 125 -1.54 12.38 -3.27
C ASN A 125 -1.12 13.85 -3.49
N GLY A 126 -0.10 14.08 -4.30
CA GLY A 126 0.38 15.43 -4.60
C GLY A 126 -0.58 16.23 -5.49
N PRO A 127 -0.10 17.25 -6.18
CA PRO A 127 -0.94 18.17 -6.95
C PRO A 127 -1.49 17.60 -8.27
N ALA A 128 -1.47 16.29 -8.46
CA ALA A 128 -2.09 15.63 -9.61
C ALA A 128 -3.60 15.52 -9.44
N GLU A 129 -4.33 15.47 -10.55
CA GLU A 129 -5.76 15.15 -10.54
C GLU A 129 -5.94 13.64 -10.32
N PRO A 130 -6.78 13.22 -9.35
CA PRO A 130 -7.07 11.81 -9.17
C PRO A 130 -7.62 11.16 -10.45
N PRO A 131 -7.32 9.89 -10.72
CA PRO A 131 -6.65 8.92 -9.86
C PRO A 131 -5.12 8.91 -9.95
N ALA A 132 -4.48 9.88 -10.62
CA ALA A 132 -3.03 9.94 -10.71
C ALA A 132 -2.39 10.47 -9.42
N GLY A 133 -1.17 9.99 -9.15
CA GLY A 133 -0.34 10.48 -8.07
C GLY A 133 0.74 11.47 -8.52
N ASN A 134 1.29 12.22 -7.59
CA ASN A 134 2.46 13.08 -7.80
C ASN A 134 3.19 13.30 -6.47
N LEU A 135 4.51 13.45 -6.51
CA LEU A 135 5.29 13.87 -5.35
C LEU A 135 5.63 15.35 -5.47
N THR A 136 5.54 16.06 -4.36
CA THR A 136 6.04 17.43 -4.28
C THR A 136 7.57 17.44 -4.28
N GLU A 137 8.14 18.58 -4.63
CA GLU A 137 9.60 18.77 -4.58
C GLU A 137 10.17 18.50 -3.17
N SER A 138 9.46 18.94 -2.13
CA SER A 138 9.88 18.69 -0.74
C SER A 138 9.92 17.20 -0.38
N GLN A 139 9.01 16.37 -0.93
CA GLN A 139 9.03 14.93 -0.73
C GLN A 139 10.17 14.25 -1.51
N LEU A 140 10.48 14.72 -2.70
CA LEU A 140 11.64 14.25 -3.46
C LEU A 140 12.94 14.57 -2.72
N VAL A 141 13.10 15.80 -2.22
CA VAL A 141 14.26 16.20 -1.40
C VAL A 141 14.36 15.36 -0.11
N PHE A 142 13.23 15.07 0.54
CA PHE A 142 13.18 14.19 1.70
C PHE A 142 13.68 12.77 1.37
N LEU A 143 13.21 12.19 0.26
CA LEU A 143 13.67 10.87 -0.21
C LEU A 143 15.15 10.87 -0.58
N GLU A 144 15.61 11.86 -1.32
CA GLU A 144 17.01 12.03 -1.68
C GLU A 144 17.92 12.11 -0.44
N GLY A 145 17.50 12.87 0.58
CA GLY A 145 18.23 12.98 1.84
C GLY A 145 18.41 11.64 2.55
N ILE A 146 17.38 10.79 2.54
CA ILE A 146 17.44 9.45 3.14
C ILE A 146 18.28 8.51 2.25
N CYS A 147 18.07 8.53 0.94
CA CYS A 147 18.67 7.57 0.03
C CYS A 147 20.15 7.83 -0.25
N ASN A 148 20.61 9.06 -0.13
CA ASN A 148 22.03 9.43 -0.23
C ASN A 148 22.78 9.34 1.13
N ALA A 149 22.08 9.06 2.24
CA ALA A 149 22.74 8.92 3.54
C ALA A 149 23.63 7.67 3.59
N ASP A 150 24.78 7.78 4.24
CA ASP A 150 25.64 6.64 4.58
C ASP A 150 25.02 5.85 5.75
N ASP A 151 23.97 5.10 5.45
CA ASP A 151 23.20 4.31 6.39
C ASP A 151 23.24 2.84 5.96
N PRO A 152 23.81 1.93 6.77
CA PRO A 152 23.94 0.52 6.41
C PRO A 152 22.63 -0.29 6.62
N ARG A 153 21.59 0.32 7.22
CA ARG A 153 20.35 -0.40 7.50
C ARG A 153 19.62 -0.75 6.21
N PRO A 154 19.04 -1.96 6.10
CA PRO A 154 18.08 -2.25 5.06
C PRO A 154 16.96 -1.22 5.03
N LEU A 155 16.52 -0.84 3.83
CA LEU A 155 15.50 0.18 3.59
C LEU A 155 14.29 -0.42 2.92
N VAL A 156 13.10 -0.04 3.35
CA VAL A 156 11.83 -0.29 2.69
C VAL A 156 11.12 1.04 2.47
N ILE A 157 10.59 1.25 1.27
CA ILE A 157 9.79 2.43 0.93
C ILE A 157 8.36 1.99 0.62
N ALA A 158 7.37 2.75 1.06
CA ALA A 158 5.98 2.52 0.74
C ALA A 158 5.29 3.81 0.28
N THR A 159 4.48 3.68 -0.75
CA THR A 159 3.63 4.72 -1.32
C THR A 159 2.31 4.10 -1.75
N HIS A 160 1.32 4.88 -2.21
CA HIS A 160 0.07 4.32 -2.69
C HIS A 160 0.08 4.07 -4.19
N HIS A 161 0.26 5.10 -5.00
CA HIS A 161 0.25 4.96 -6.45
C HIS A 161 1.46 4.19 -6.96
N ASN A 162 1.31 3.47 -8.09
CA ASN A 162 2.44 2.82 -8.74
C ASN A 162 3.51 3.86 -9.14
N PRO A 163 4.73 3.73 -8.57
CA PRO A 163 5.75 4.76 -8.73
C PRO A 163 6.50 4.69 -10.07
N ILE A 164 6.32 3.60 -10.79
CA ILE A 164 6.88 3.39 -12.13
C ILE A 164 5.83 2.75 -13.03
N LYS A 165 6.07 2.76 -14.34
CA LYS A 165 5.19 2.08 -15.29
C LYS A 165 5.08 0.59 -14.99
N VAL A 166 3.86 0.08 -15.04
CA VAL A 166 3.53 -1.33 -14.73
C VAL A 166 3.37 -2.18 -16.01
N GLY A 167 3.46 -1.56 -17.19
CA GLY A 167 3.35 -2.24 -18.48
C GLY A 167 1.91 -2.47 -18.94
N ILE A 168 0.96 -1.75 -18.37
CA ILE A 168 -0.47 -1.83 -18.69
C ILE A 168 -0.89 -0.43 -19.15
N PRO A 169 -1.23 -0.23 -20.45
CA PRO A 169 -1.41 1.10 -21.04
C PRO A 169 -2.32 2.04 -20.24
N TRP A 170 -3.52 1.61 -19.88
CA TRP A 170 -4.46 2.46 -19.15
C TRP A 170 -3.98 2.82 -17.74
N MET A 171 -3.31 1.91 -17.01
CA MET A 171 -2.73 2.22 -15.70
C MET A 171 -1.54 3.17 -15.82
N ASP A 172 -0.70 2.95 -16.82
CA ASP A 172 0.50 3.77 -17.05
C ASP A 172 0.19 5.20 -17.50
N GLU A 173 -0.98 5.41 -18.13
CA GLU A 173 -1.42 6.71 -18.61
C GLU A 173 -2.14 7.52 -17.53
N PHE A 174 -2.98 6.87 -16.68
CA PHE A 174 -3.91 7.57 -15.80
C PHE A 174 -3.69 7.35 -14.31
N MET A 175 -3.04 6.26 -13.90
CA MET A 175 -3.09 5.80 -12.51
C MET A 175 -1.79 6.04 -11.73
N GLY A 176 -0.65 6.12 -12.41
CA GLY A 176 0.66 6.14 -11.77
C GLY A 176 1.08 7.51 -11.23
N ILE A 177 2.22 7.53 -10.56
CA ILE A 177 2.89 8.77 -10.15
C ILE A 177 3.39 9.50 -11.41
N GLN A 178 2.87 10.69 -11.68
CA GLN A 178 3.22 11.47 -12.89
C GLN A 178 4.71 11.80 -12.97
N ASN A 179 5.34 12.12 -11.85
CA ASN A 179 6.79 12.32 -11.75
C ASN A 179 7.52 11.08 -11.22
N GLY A 180 7.03 9.88 -11.58
CA GLY A 180 7.58 8.60 -11.13
C GLY A 180 9.04 8.38 -11.50
N GLU A 181 9.52 8.95 -12.61
CA GLU A 181 10.93 8.91 -12.95
C GLU A 181 11.78 9.70 -11.94
N ALA A 182 11.32 10.85 -11.49
CA ALA A 182 12.01 11.62 -10.45
C ALA A 182 12.03 10.83 -9.11
N PHE A 183 10.92 10.17 -8.75
CA PHE A 183 10.89 9.25 -7.61
C PHE A 183 11.96 8.15 -7.76
N HIS A 184 12.00 7.47 -8.91
CA HIS A 184 12.96 6.40 -9.16
C HIS A 184 14.41 6.88 -9.03
N GLN A 185 14.73 8.04 -9.60
CA GLN A 185 16.07 8.63 -9.50
C GLN A 185 16.43 9.02 -8.07
N ALA A 186 15.49 9.53 -7.29
CA ALA A 186 15.70 9.91 -5.89
C ALA A 186 16.07 8.69 -5.01
N ILE A 187 15.53 7.51 -5.30
CA ILE A 187 15.78 6.30 -4.49
C ILE A 187 16.92 5.42 -5.02
N LEU A 188 17.35 5.61 -6.26
CA LEU A 188 18.36 4.80 -6.91
C LEU A 188 19.71 4.72 -6.15
N PRO A 189 20.19 5.79 -5.48
CA PRO A 189 21.41 5.71 -4.67
C PRO A 189 21.35 4.67 -3.54
N ALA A 190 20.16 4.38 -2.99
CA ALA A 190 19.98 3.41 -1.92
C ALA A 190 19.75 1.97 -2.40
N ARG A 191 19.83 1.67 -3.70
CA ARG A 191 19.44 0.37 -4.29
C ARG A 191 20.09 -0.85 -3.61
N ASP A 192 21.33 -0.74 -3.16
CA ASP A 192 22.06 -1.87 -2.57
C ASP A 192 21.51 -2.26 -1.17
N ARG A 193 20.92 -1.30 -0.46
CA ARG A 193 20.26 -1.51 0.83
C ARG A 193 18.73 -1.57 0.74
N LEU A 194 18.14 -1.20 -0.42
CA LEU A 194 16.69 -1.20 -0.61
C LEU A 194 16.16 -2.62 -0.73
N ARG A 195 15.19 -2.97 0.10
CA ARG A 195 14.55 -4.30 0.18
C ARG A 195 13.23 -4.36 -0.56
N GLY A 196 12.74 -3.24 -1.06
CA GLY A 196 11.58 -3.12 -1.93
C GLY A 196 10.87 -1.79 -1.77
N VAL A 197 10.11 -1.46 -2.80
CA VAL A 197 9.12 -0.39 -2.82
C VAL A 197 7.75 -1.04 -2.87
N PHE A 198 6.92 -0.82 -1.84
CA PHE A 198 5.59 -1.41 -1.73
C PHE A 198 4.51 -0.39 -2.04
N PHE A 199 3.53 -0.77 -2.85
CA PHE A 199 2.46 0.13 -3.29
C PHE A 199 1.11 -0.59 -3.40
N GLY A 200 0.02 0.18 -3.53
CA GLY A 200 -1.35 -0.28 -3.71
C GLY A 200 -1.93 0.13 -5.05
N HIS A 201 -3.15 0.67 -5.03
CA HIS A 201 -3.83 1.35 -6.14
C HIS A 201 -4.24 0.48 -7.33
N VAL A 202 -3.41 -0.46 -7.72
CA VAL A 202 -3.63 -1.28 -8.92
C VAL A 202 -4.49 -2.52 -8.68
N HIS A 203 -4.86 -2.79 -7.42
CA HIS A 203 -5.65 -3.96 -7.00
C HIS A 203 -5.17 -5.29 -7.59
N GLN A 204 -3.86 -5.43 -7.79
CA GLN A 204 -3.22 -6.61 -8.37
C GLN A 204 -1.88 -6.91 -7.72
N ASP A 205 -1.49 -8.19 -7.77
CA ASP A 205 -0.16 -8.66 -7.37
C ASP A 205 0.84 -8.42 -8.50
N LEU A 206 1.42 -7.25 -8.54
CA LEU A 206 2.48 -6.94 -9.48
C LEU A 206 3.85 -7.01 -8.80
N ALA A 207 4.83 -7.47 -9.55
CA ALA A 207 6.24 -7.41 -9.17
C ALA A 207 7.04 -6.91 -10.37
N ILE A 208 7.72 -5.79 -10.21
CA ILE A 208 8.50 -5.15 -11.25
C ILE A 208 9.93 -4.99 -10.73
N TYR A 209 10.89 -5.38 -11.56
CA TYR A 209 12.31 -5.23 -11.25
C TYR A 209 12.93 -4.24 -12.23
N ARG A 210 13.46 -3.13 -11.71
CA ARG A 210 14.11 -2.10 -12.51
C ARG A 210 15.36 -1.57 -11.79
N ASP A 211 16.48 -1.55 -12.46
CA ASP A 211 17.75 -0.98 -11.99
C ASP A 211 18.23 -1.47 -10.62
N GLY A 212 17.99 -2.75 -10.32
CA GLY A 212 18.31 -3.35 -9.03
C GLY A 212 17.25 -3.18 -7.95
N ILE A 213 16.13 -2.50 -8.23
CA ILE A 213 15.06 -2.21 -7.28
C ILE A 213 13.84 -3.07 -7.58
N LEU A 214 13.28 -3.68 -6.54
CA LEU A 214 12.03 -4.43 -6.56
C LEU A 214 10.86 -3.52 -6.18
N TYR A 215 9.84 -3.45 -7.04
CA TYR A 215 8.58 -2.77 -6.81
C TYR A 215 7.46 -3.80 -6.72
N CYS A 216 6.64 -3.74 -5.67
CA CYS A 216 5.61 -4.74 -5.43
C CYS A 216 4.30 -4.14 -4.97
N SER A 217 3.21 -4.57 -5.59
CA SER A 217 1.85 -4.36 -5.09
C SER A 217 1.25 -5.66 -4.54
N THR A 218 0.07 -5.54 -3.95
CA THR A 218 -0.74 -6.66 -3.52
C THR A 218 -2.20 -6.42 -3.87
N VAL A 219 -3.03 -7.42 -3.72
CA VAL A 219 -4.46 -7.34 -4.04
C VAL A 219 -5.26 -6.68 -2.94
N SER A 220 -6.42 -6.18 -3.33
CA SER A 220 -7.43 -5.64 -2.44
C SER A 220 -8.17 -6.72 -1.65
N SER A 221 -8.83 -6.32 -0.57
CA SER A 221 -9.68 -7.20 0.26
C SER A 221 -11.07 -7.50 -0.34
N TRP A 222 -11.44 -6.85 -1.46
CA TRP A 222 -12.80 -6.93 -1.99
C TRP A 222 -12.91 -6.89 -3.52
N ARG A 223 -12.09 -6.09 -4.21
CA ARG A 223 -12.16 -5.85 -5.64
C ARG A 223 -10.82 -6.07 -6.29
N GLN A 224 -10.77 -6.81 -7.39
CA GLN A 224 -9.58 -6.97 -8.20
C GLN A 224 -9.85 -6.44 -9.62
N ILE A 225 -8.80 -5.97 -10.27
CA ILE A 225 -8.86 -5.41 -11.62
C ILE A 225 -7.92 -6.22 -12.50
N HIS A 226 -8.33 -6.59 -13.70
CA HIS A 226 -7.43 -7.24 -14.65
C HIS A 226 -6.23 -6.34 -14.99
N ALA A 227 -5.08 -6.97 -15.14
CA ALA A 227 -3.81 -6.33 -15.45
C ALA A 227 -3.11 -7.05 -16.61
N TRP A 228 -3.81 -7.20 -17.74
CA TRP A 228 -3.25 -7.86 -18.91
C TRP A 228 -2.39 -6.92 -19.76
N PRO A 229 -1.26 -7.40 -20.32
CA PRO A 229 -0.46 -6.63 -21.26
C PRO A 229 -1.32 -6.13 -22.43
N GLY A 230 -1.22 -4.83 -22.73
CA GLY A 230 -1.99 -4.20 -23.81
C GLY A 230 -3.45 -3.88 -23.49
N GLN A 231 -3.88 -4.04 -22.24
CA GLN A 231 -5.23 -3.66 -21.82
C GLN A 231 -5.39 -2.13 -21.81
N GLU A 232 -6.42 -1.63 -22.50
CA GLU A 232 -6.66 -0.20 -22.69
C GLU A 232 -7.74 0.37 -21.77
N GLU A 233 -8.53 -0.49 -21.10
CA GLU A 233 -9.64 -0.09 -20.24
C GLU A 233 -9.61 -0.82 -18.91
N THR A 234 -10.22 -0.22 -17.89
CA THR A 234 -10.43 -0.89 -16.58
C THR A 234 -11.44 -2.02 -16.72
N VAL A 235 -11.04 -3.23 -16.37
CA VAL A 235 -11.93 -4.41 -16.40
C VAL A 235 -11.85 -5.12 -15.05
N GLU A 236 -13.02 -5.38 -14.45
CA GLU A 236 -13.12 -6.10 -13.18
C GLU A 236 -12.71 -7.57 -13.35
N ASP A 237 -11.87 -8.07 -12.46
CA ASP A 237 -11.53 -9.50 -12.35
C ASP A 237 -12.53 -10.19 -11.43
N LYS A 238 -13.71 -10.44 -11.98
CA LYS A 238 -14.83 -11.07 -11.25
C LYS A 238 -14.46 -12.49 -10.83
N GLY A 239 -14.77 -12.82 -9.57
CA GLY A 239 -14.45 -14.11 -8.99
C GLY A 239 -12.99 -14.25 -8.51
N ALA A 240 -12.15 -13.24 -8.69
CA ALA A 240 -10.81 -13.25 -8.13
C ALA A 240 -10.87 -13.20 -6.59
N GLU A 241 -10.14 -14.12 -5.95
CA GLU A 241 -10.08 -14.18 -4.50
C GLU A 241 -9.35 -12.95 -3.92
N PRO A 242 -9.84 -12.36 -2.82
CA PRO A 242 -9.13 -11.33 -2.07
C PRO A 242 -7.89 -11.91 -1.40
N GLY A 243 -6.98 -11.03 -0.99
CA GLY A 243 -5.74 -11.51 -0.39
C GLY A 243 -4.89 -10.44 0.25
N PHE A 244 -3.65 -10.81 0.51
CA PHE A 244 -2.59 -9.97 1.06
C PHE A 244 -1.23 -10.62 0.78
N SER A 245 -0.15 -9.90 1.03
CA SER A 245 1.19 -10.48 0.95
C SER A 245 1.83 -10.58 2.34
N VAL A 246 2.54 -11.67 2.60
CA VAL A 246 3.45 -11.79 3.74
C VAL A 246 4.86 -11.52 3.25
N VAL A 247 5.48 -10.50 3.80
CA VAL A 247 6.81 -10.04 3.43
C VAL A 247 7.79 -10.34 4.56
N ILE A 248 8.88 -11.02 4.21
CA ILE A 248 9.97 -11.32 5.14
C ILE A 248 11.20 -10.55 4.64
N ILE A 249 11.77 -9.73 5.51
CA ILE A 249 13.01 -9.00 5.26
C ILE A 249 14.15 -9.68 5.99
N SER A 250 15.20 -9.99 5.26
CA SER A 250 16.50 -10.32 5.80
C SER A 250 17.51 -9.21 5.49
N ARG A 251 18.76 -9.40 5.94
CA ARG A 251 19.80 -8.40 5.69
C ARG A 251 20.02 -8.12 4.21
N ASP A 252 19.88 -9.12 3.36
CA ASP A 252 20.24 -9.09 1.94
C ASP A 252 19.13 -9.57 1.00
N GLN A 253 17.99 -10.04 1.53
CA GLN A 253 16.91 -10.63 0.74
C GLN A 253 15.54 -10.15 1.18
N THR A 254 14.60 -10.19 0.24
CA THR A 254 13.17 -9.99 0.48
C THR A 254 12.40 -11.18 -0.06
N PHE A 255 11.59 -11.79 0.80
CA PHE A 255 10.67 -12.86 0.40
C PHE A 255 9.26 -12.32 0.43
N ILE A 256 8.52 -12.50 -0.66
CA ILE A 256 7.12 -12.11 -0.76
C ILE A 256 6.29 -13.36 -1.03
N ARG A 257 5.37 -13.65 -0.13
CA ARG A 257 4.40 -14.74 -0.26
C ARG A 257 3.02 -14.15 -0.39
N ARG A 258 2.40 -14.38 -1.54
CA ARG A 258 1.05 -13.95 -1.86
C ARG A 258 0.06 -14.97 -1.32
N HIS A 259 -0.91 -14.49 -0.53
CA HIS A 259 -1.95 -15.30 0.07
C HIS A 259 -3.31 -14.86 -0.44
N ARG A 260 -4.12 -15.84 -0.82
CA ARG A 260 -5.53 -15.65 -1.16
C ARG A 260 -6.38 -16.33 -0.11
N TYR A 261 -7.57 -15.82 0.10
CA TYR A 261 -8.53 -16.45 1.01
C TYR A 261 -9.93 -16.40 0.42
N LYS A 262 -10.73 -17.42 0.72
CA LYS A 262 -12.11 -17.46 0.28
C LYS A 262 -12.97 -16.50 1.08
N PHE A 263 -13.83 -15.79 0.41
CA PHE A 263 -14.91 -15.07 1.04
C PHE A 263 -16.06 -16.05 1.30
N ALA A 264 -16.66 -16.00 2.52
CA ALA A 264 -17.71 -16.94 2.89
C ALA A 264 -18.94 -16.76 1.97
N GLY A 265 -19.29 -17.81 1.20
CA GLY A 265 -20.40 -17.81 0.24
C GLY A 265 -20.00 -17.95 -1.22
N GLN A 266 -18.71 -18.02 -1.53
CA GLN A 266 -18.20 -18.37 -2.86
C GLN A 266 -17.84 -19.85 -2.96
#